data_dd24020bce2cb7906c09b713e369ad4c
#
_entry.id   dd24020bce2cb7906c09b713e369ad4c
#
_cell.length_a   1.000
_cell.length_b   1.000
_cell.length_c   1.000
_cell.angle_alpha   90.00
_cell.angle_beta   90.00
_cell.angle_gamma   90.00
#
_symmetry.space_group_name_H-M   'P 1'
#
loop_
_entity.id
_entity.type
_entity.pdbx_description
1 polymer ?
#
loop_
_entity_poly.entity_id
_entity_poly.type
_entity_poly.pdbx_seq_one_letter_code
_entity_poly.pdbx_strand_id
1 'polypeptide(L)'
;MTFIRPGWAAVALATLSGAALAAQSAPADRSYRVGAFDKIVAAGPNQVIVHVGGSTSVTARGPAETLNMMEVVVKDGGLQIRPRREFRNGSYWNHVKPATFVVTMPRVTGATLAGSGDLRIDRAEGGKFAAVVAGSGTLDVATMRVSEANLSMAGSGSLTARGSATRADLSVAGSGNIKARAVTSRTAAVAIAGSGTAELTAQQTVDVSIVGSGDAVISGRARCQVTRIGSGRARCNA
;
A
#
# COMPACT_ATOMS: atom_id res chain seq x y z
N MET A 1 -6.05 91.35 -24.57
CA MET A 1 -7.08 90.45 -24.07
C MET A 1 -6.65 89.07 -24.39
N THR A 2 -6.10 88.38 -23.39
CA THR A 2 -5.42 87.09 -23.56
C THR A 2 -6.21 86.08 -22.70
N PHE A 3 -6.84 85.09 -23.34
CA PHE A 3 -7.61 84.08 -22.67
C PHE A 3 -6.71 82.89 -22.34
N ILE A 4 -6.54 82.57 -21.05
CA ILE A 4 -5.84 81.42 -20.51
C ILE A 4 -6.84 80.26 -20.39
N ARG A 5 -6.55 79.13 -21.02
CA ARG A 5 -7.32 77.91 -20.89
C ARG A 5 -6.65 77.02 -19.77
N PRO A 6 -7.42 76.47 -18.81
CA PRO A 6 -6.90 75.51 -17.86
C PRO A 6 -6.82 74.10 -18.47
N GLY A 7 -5.61 73.51 -18.38
CA GLY A 7 -5.39 72.09 -18.74
C GLY A 7 -5.89 71.16 -17.64
N TRP A 8 -6.67 70.17 -18.01
CA TRP A 8 -7.08 69.09 -17.13
C TRP A 8 -6.02 67.96 -17.19
N ALA A 9 -5.32 67.77 -16.08
CA ALA A 9 -4.43 66.64 -15.90
C ALA A 9 -5.26 65.42 -15.51
N ALA A 10 -5.33 64.45 -16.40
CA ALA A 10 -5.93 63.15 -16.12
C ALA A 10 -4.93 62.31 -15.31
N VAL A 11 -5.24 62.04 -14.04
CA VAL A 11 -4.53 61.09 -13.20
C VAL A 11 -4.99 59.68 -13.54
N ALA A 12 -4.16 58.92 -14.23
CA ALA A 12 -4.40 57.48 -14.47
C ALA A 12 -4.03 56.70 -13.19
N LEU A 13 -5.03 56.22 -12.46
CA LEU A 13 -4.83 55.21 -11.41
C LEU A 13 -4.50 53.86 -12.06
N ALA A 14 -3.25 53.46 -12.01
CA ALA A 14 -2.83 52.10 -12.34
C ALA A 14 -3.18 51.17 -11.16
N THR A 15 -4.26 50.39 -11.31
CA THR A 15 -4.55 49.30 -10.37
C THR A 15 -3.60 48.16 -10.63
N LEU A 16 -2.59 47.98 -9.76
CA LEU A 16 -1.78 46.76 -9.69
C LEU A 16 -2.68 45.63 -9.18
N SER A 17 -3.21 44.83 -10.09
CA SER A 17 -3.79 43.53 -9.76
C SER A 17 -2.65 42.59 -9.35
N GLY A 18 -2.38 42.49 -8.05
CA GLY A 18 -1.49 41.52 -7.47
C GLY A 18 -2.09 40.11 -7.63
N ALA A 19 -1.69 39.39 -8.67
CA ALA A 19 -1.92 37.95 -8.73
C ALA A 19 -1.10 37.32 -7.62
N ALA A 20 -1.76 36.92 -6.52
CA ALA A 20 -1.18 36.06 -5.51
C ALA A 20 -0.88 34.71 -6.18
N LEU A 21 0.37 34.50 -6.60
CA LEU A 21 0.86 33.16 -6.94
C LEU A 21 0.77 32.34 -5.65
N ALA A 22 -0.19 31.42 -5.61
CA ALA A 22 -0.21 30.36 -4.61
C ALA A 22 1.13 29.63 -4.75
N ALA A 23 2.01 29.82 -3.79
CA ALA A 23 3.29 29.13 -3.71
C ALA A 23 2.99 27.65 -3.50
N GLN A 24 2.94 26.90 -4.60
CA GLN A 24 2.94 25.43 -4.55
C GLN A 24 4.29 25.04 -3.97
N SER A 25 4.31 24.51 -2.76
CA SER A 25 5.52 24.02 -2.11
C SER A 25 6.22 23.05 -3.08
N ALA A 26 7.43 23.42 -3.53
CA ALA A 26 8.23 22.58 -4.41
C ALA A 26 8.42 21.19 -3.75
N PRO A 27 8.37 20.11 -4.53
CA PRO A 27 8.62 18.78 -3.98
C PRO A 27 10.02 18.74 -3.37
N ALA A 28 10.10 18.27 -2.13
CA ALA A 28 11.36 18.08 -1.43
C ALA A 28 11.82 16.63 -1.61
N ASP A 29 13.11 16.42 -1.80
CA ASP A 29 13.75 15.11 -1.77
C ASP A 29 14.44 14.94 -0.40
N ARG A 30 14.25 13.77 0.21
CA ARG A 30 14.84 13.44 1.51
C ARG A 30 15.42 12.04 1.51
N SER A 31 16.65 11.89 2.00
CA SER A 31 17.29 10.60 2.21
C SER A 31 17.34 10.28 3.71
N TYR A 32 17.10 9.02 4.07
CA TYR A 32 17.12 8.56 5.44
C TYR A 32 18.25 7.57 5.64
N ARG A 33 19.08 7.79 6.66
CA ARG A 33 20.10 6.83 7.10
C ARG A 33 19.43 5.84 8.05
N VAL A 34 19.39 4.58 7.66
CA VAL A 34 18.72 3.51 8.42
C VAL A 34 19.66 2.32 8.56
N GLY A 35 19.47 1.55 9.63
CA GLY A 35 20.16 0.27 9.81
C GLY A 35 19.60 -0.82 8.90
N ALA A 36 20.09 -2.05 9.05
CA ALA A 36 19.60 -3.20 8.30
C ALA A 36 18.18 -3.59 8.75
N PHE A 37 17.34 -3.99 7.80
CA PHE A 37 15.98 -4.49 8.03
C PHE A 37 15.61 -5.49 6.92
N ASP A 38 14.65 -6.35 7.19
CA ASP A 38 14.09 -7.31 6.24
C ASP A 38 12.56 -7.29 6.17
N LYS A 39 11.94 -6.37 6.91
CA LYS A 39 10.49 -6.14 6.90
C LYS A 39 10.17 -4.69 6.64
N ILE A 40 8.99 -4.42 6.08
CA ILE A 40 8.46 -3.07 5.85
C ILE A 40 7.11 -2.92 6.52
N VAL A 41 6.94 -1.82 7.22
CA VAL A 41 5.67 -1.38 7.79
C VAL A 41 5.39 0.03 7.27
N ALA A 42 4.43 0.15 6.37
CA ALA A 42 3.96 1.43 5.85
C ALA A 42 2.62 1.79 6.48
N ALA A 43 2.50 2.99 7.01
CA ALA A 43 1.25 3.49 7.58
C ALA A 43 0.89 4.88 7.04
N GLY A 44 -0.42 5.12 6.85
CA GLY A 44 -0.96 6.38 6.33
C GLY A 44 -1.25 6.32 4.82
N PRO A 45 -1.46 7.49 4.17
CA PRO A 45 -1.93 7.56 2.78
C PRO A 45 -0.81 7.59 1.73
N ASN A 46 0.44 7.35 2.13
CA ASN A 46 1.60 7.52 1.26
C ASN A 46 1.82 6.32 0.32
N GLN A 47 2.57 6.56 -0.75
CA GLN A 47 3.04 5.50 -1.64
C GLN A 47 4.42 5.02 -1.20
N VAL A 48 4.61 3.70 -1.12
CA VAL A 48 5.90 3.07 -0.83
C VAL A 48 6.25 2.08 -1.94
N ILE A 49 7.42 2.26 -2.55
CA ILE A 49 7.95 1.41 -3.61
C ILE A 49 9.19 0.71 -3.06
N VAL A 50 9.20 -0.61 -3.13
CA VAL A 50 10.29 -1.45 -2.60
C VAL A 50 10.98 -2.16 -3.73
N HIS A 51 12.29 -1.92 -3.85
CA HIS A 51 13.22 -2.62 -4.73
C HIS A 51 14.06 -3.59 -3.93
N VAL A 52 13.98 -4.88 -4.25
CA VAL A 52 14.70 -5.94 -3.55
C VAL A 52 15.90 -6.39 -4.37
N GLY A 53 17.06 -6.58 -3.73
CA GLY A 53 18.28 -7.09 -4.34
C GLY A 53 19.42 -6.06 -4.43
N GLY A 54 19.32 -4.94 -3.72
CA GLY A 54 20.39 -3.93 -3.65
C GLY A 54 20.82 -3.60 -2.23
N SER A 55 21.80 -2.71 -2.09
CA SER A 55 22.20 -2.16 -0.79
C SER A 55 21.07 -1.32 -0.20
N THR A 56 20.98 -1.34 1.13
CA THR A 56 19.91 -0.64 1.86
C THR A 56 19.95 0.87 1.61
N SER A 57 18.85 1.41 1.10
CA SER A 57 18.63 2.86 0.96
C SER A 57 17.16 3.21 1.12
N VAL A 58 16.90 4.39 1.66
CA VAL A 58 15.54 4.92 1.80
C VAL A 58 15.55 6.38 1.39
N THR A 59 14.76 6.71 0.39
CA THR A 59 14.53 8.08 -0.08
C THR A 59 13.04 8.38 -0.13
N ALA A 60 12.69 9.64 0.02
CA ALA A 60 11.30 10.09 -0.12
C ALA A 60 11.23 11.37 -0.92
N ARG A 61 10.19 11.49 -1.74
CA ARG A 61 9.87 12.66 -2.54
C ARG A 61 8.42 13.07 -2.35
N GLY A 62 8.20 14.33 -2.08
CA GLY A 62 6.85 14.86 -1.89
C GLY A 62 6.84 16.24 -1.26
N PRO A 63 5.65 16.77 -0.89
CA PRO A 63 5.55 18.04 -0.20
C PRO A 63 6.36 18.03 1.10
N ALA A 64 7.11 19.09 1.35
CA ALA A 64 7.95 19.22 2.56
C ALA A 64 7.11 19.04 3.84
N GLU A 65 5.89 19.56 3.84
CA GLU A 65 4.93 19.41 4.94
C GLU A 65 4.64 17.93 5.23
N THR A 66 4.26 17.15 4.20
CA THR A 66 4.01 15.70 4.34
C THR A 66 5.23 14.97 4.87
N LEU A 67 6.44 15.27 4.33
CA LEU A 67 7.67 14.63 4.77
C LEU A 67 8.02 14.99 6.23
N ASN A 68 7.67 16.19 6.70
CA ASN A 68 7.86 16.59 8.10
C ASN A 68 6.92 15.84 9.06
N MET A 69 5.73 15.47 8.60
CA MET A 69 4.77 14.71 9.38
C MET A 69 5.12 13.21 9.49
N MET A 70 6.04 12.72 8.64
CA MET A 70 6.42 11.32 8.62
C MET A 70 7.65 11.02 9.48
N GLU A 71 7.65 9.85 10.04
CA GLU A 71 8.77 9.22 10.76
C GLU A 71 9.22 7.98 10.01
N VAL A 72 10.54 7.86 9.79
CA VAL A 72 11.16 6.70 9.14
C VAL A 72 12.21 6.14 10.10
N VAL A 73 11.93 4.98 10.68
CA VAL A 73 12.77 4.36 11.71
C VAL A 73 12.83 2.86 11.52
N VAL A 74 13.94 2.23 11.92
CA VAL A 74 14.06 0.77 12.01
C VAL A 74 13.80 0.35 13.44
N LYS A 75 12.81 -0.53 13.62
CA LYS A 75 12.47 -1.13 14.91
C LYS A 75 12.13 -2.61 14.71
N ASP A 76 12.65 -3.47 15.60
CA ASP A 76 12.40 -4.92 15.60
C ASP A 76 12.68 -5.59 14.24
N GLY A 77 13.75 -5.17 13.55
CA GLY A 77 14.14 -5.65 12.22
C GLY A 77 13.24 -5.15 11.07
N GLY A 78 12.30 -4.25 11.33
CA GLY A 78 11.38 -3.68 10.35
C GLY A 78 11.60 -2.19 10.13
N LEU A 79 11.61 -1.76 8.86
CA LEU A 79 11.53 -0.34 8.51
C LEU A 79 10.09 0.13 8.69
N GLN A 80 9.87 1.07 9.59
CA GLN A 80 8.57 1.70 9.83
C GLN A 80 8.53 3.07 9.17
N ILE A 81 7.64 3.25 8.22
CA ILE A 81 7.28 4.52 7.56
C ILE A 81 5.89 4.88 8.04
N ARG A 82 5.79 5.83 8.97
CA ARG A 82 4.52 6.12 9.64
C ARG A 82 4.37 7.60 9.98
N PRO A 83 3.14 8.09 10.18
CA PRO A 83 2.92 9.41 10.77
C PRO A 83 3.56 9.52 12.16
N ARG A 84 4.17 10.65 12.45
CA ARG A 84 4.59 11.01 13.81
C ARG A 84 3.37 11.01 14.74
N ARG A 85 3.59 10.83 16.04
CA ARG A 85 2.50 10.68 17.02
C ARG A 85 1.51 11.84 17.01
N GLU A 86 2.00 13.07 16.88
CA GLU A 86 1.21 14.30 16.84
C GLU A 86 0.30 14.40 15.60
N PHE A 87 0.61 13.69 14.50
CA PHE A 87 -0.13 13.72 13.24
C PHE A 87 -0.94 12.43 12.96
N ARG A 88 -1.16 11.58 13.95
CA ARG A 88 -1.93 10.33 13.78
C ARG A 88 -3.43 10.57 13.62
N ASN A 89 -3.94 11.70 14.10
CA ASN A 89 -5.36 12.04 13.96
C ASN A 89 -5.64 12.47 12.52
N GLY A 90 -6.61 11.84 11.87
CA GLY A 90 -6.85 11.90 10.44
C GLY A 90 -7.13 13.28 9.82
N SER A 91 -7.48 14.31 10.60
CA SER A 91 -7.82 15.64 10.07
C SER A 91 -6.66 16.35 9.35
N TYR A 92 -5.42 16.08 9.73
CA TYR A 92 -4.23 16.67 9.07
C TYR A 92 -4.03 16.16 7.65
N TRP A 93 -4.43 14.93 7.34
CA TRP A 93 -4.21 14.28 6.06
C TRP A 93 -5.19 14.71 4.97
N ASN A 94 -6.28 15.37 5.32
CA ASN A 94 -7.31 15.80 4.36
C ASN A 94 -6.82 16.91 3.41
N HIS A 95 -5.75 17.62 3.77
CA HIS A 95 -5.27 18.79 3.04
C HIS A 95 -3.85 18.63 2.47
N VAL A 96 -3.17 17.54 2.77
CA VAL A 96 -1.79 17.31 2.30
C VAL A 96 -1.75 16.23 1.21
N LYS A 97 -0.92 16.49 0.18
CA LYS A 97 -0.69 15.51 -0.88
C LYS A 97 0.21 14.38 -0.38
N PRO A 98 -0.05 13.12 -0.77
CA PRO A 98 0.81 12.00 -0.42
C PRO A 98 2.25 12.18 -0.90
N ALA A 99 3.20 11.61 -0.16
CA ALA A 99 4.59 11.47 -0.55
C ALA A 99 4.87 10.07 -1.10
N THR A 100 5.91 9.94 -1.91
CA THR A 100 6.42 8.66 -2.41
C THR A 100 7.73 8.33 -1.69
N PHE A 101 7.78 7.16 -1.08
CA PHE A 101 8.97 6.58 -0.47
C PHE A 101 9.52 5.48 -1.37
N VAL A 102 10.81 5.54 -1.68
CA VAL A 102 11.51 4.49 -2.43
C VAL A 102 12.50 3.83 -1.47
N VAL A 103 12.32 2.53 -1.31
CA VAL A 103 13.11 1.70 -0.40
C VAL A 103 13.85 0.65 -1.21
N THR A 104 15.16 0.57 -1.07
CA THR A 104 15.97 -0.53 -1.57
C THR A 104 16.45 -1.38 -0.40
N MET A 105 16.38 -2.70 -0.53
CA MET A 105 16.78 -3.63 0.53
C MET A 105 17.27 -4.96 -0.06
N PRO A 106 18.19 -5.67 0.59
CA PRO A 106 18.74 -6.93 0.06
C PRO A 106 17.69 -8.04 -0.09
N ARG A 107 16.77 -8.13 0.85
CA ARG A 107 15.69 -9.13 0.87
C ARG A 107 14.49 -8.61 1.65
N VAL A 108 13.30 -9.13 1.35
CA VAL A 108 12.07 -8.84 2.11
C VAL A 108 11.46 -10.14 2.62
N THR A 109 11.17 -10.20 3.92
CA THR A 109 10.48 -11.33 4.57
C THR A 109 9.08 -10.98 5.02
N GLY A 110 8.75 -9.69 5.10
CA GLY A 110 7.44 -9.22 5.50
C GLY A 110 7.11 -7.80 5.04
N ALA A 111 5.84 -7.57 4.77
CA ALA A 111 5.29 -6.29 4.37
C ALA A 111 3.95 -6.04 5.04
N THR A 112 3.81 -4.92 5.71
CA THR A 112 2.55 -4.50 6.34
C THR A 112 2.17 -3.12 5.84
N LEU A 113 0.95 -3.00 5.35
CA LEU A 113 0.33 -1.73 4.99
C LEU A 113 -0.84 -1.45 5.92
N ALA A 114 -0.75 -0.36 6.69
CA ALA A 114 -1.79 0.10 7.60
C ALA A 114 -2.35 1.46 7.12
N GLY A 115 -3.62 1.51 6.75
CA GLY A 115 -4.26 2.74 6.27
C GLY A 115 -4.74 2.65 4.82
N SER A 116 -4.62 3.76 4.07
CA SER A 116 -5.17 3.92 2.72
C SER A 116 -4.11 4.11 1.62
N GLY A 117 -2.84 4.04 1.96
CA GLY A 117 -1.74 4.20 1.01
C GLY A 117 -1.51 2.99 0.10
N ASP A 118 -0.45 3.06 -0.70
CA ASP A 118 -0.03 2.00 -1.61
C ASP A 118 1.36 1.47 -1.24
N LEU A 119 1.52 0.14 -1.25
CA LEU A 119 2.81 -0.52 -1.05
C LEU A 119 3.06 -1.46 -2.24
N ARG A 120 4.13 -1.21 -2.99
CA ARG A 120 4.54 -2.05 -4.12
C ARG A 120 5.88 -2.67 -3.86
N ILE A 121 5.98 -3.98 -4.09
CA ILE A 121 7.20 -4.77 -3.91
C ILE A 121 7.49 -5.46 -5.24
N ASP A 122 8.68 -5.25 -5.79
CA ASP A 122 9.07 -5.84 -7.07
C ASP A 122 9.25 -7.36 -6.98
N ARG A 123 9.86 -7.85 -5.88
CA ARG A 123 10.04 -9.29 -5.66
C ARG A 123 10.09 -9.68 -4.19
N ALA A 124 9.69 -10.91 -3.89
CA ALA A 124 9.86 -11.57 -2.60
C ALA A 124 10.36 -12.99 -2.84
N GLU A 125 11.54 -13.32 -2.34
CA GLU A 125 12.20 -14.60 -2.57
C GLU A 125 12.71 -15.21 -1.26
N GLY A 126 12.72 -16.55 -1.18
CA GLY A 126 13.30 -17.28 -0.06
C GLY A 126 12.34 -18.21 0.69
N GLY A 127 12.51 -18.33 1.99
CA GLY A 127 11.73 -19.26 2.81
C GLY A 127 10.29 -18.80 3.04
N LYS A 128 10.14 -17.75 3.85
CA LYS A 128 8.82 -17.22 4.24
C LYS A 128 8.65 -15.79 3.83
N PHE A 129 7.44 -15.46 3.40
CA PHE A 129 7.00 -14.10 3.15
C PHE A 129 5.60 -13.85 3.71
N ALA A 130 5.44 -12.79 4.46
CA ALA A 130 4.15 -12.38 5.01
C ALA A 130 3.74 -11.00 4.48
N ALA A 131 2.56 -10.89 3.89
CA ALA A 131 1.97 -9.61 3.48
C ALA A 131 0.67 -9.37 4.24
N VAL A 132 0.56 -8.19 4.85
CA VAL A 132 -0.61 -7.80 5.64
C VAL A 132 -1.11 -6.44 5.16
N VAL A 133 -2.39 -6.34 4.85
CA VAL A 133 -3.09 -5.07 4.63
C VAL A 133 -4.14 -4.88 5.72
N ALA A 134 -4.02 -3.79 6.47
CA ALA A 134 -4.97 -3.38 7.48
C ALA A 134 -5.56 -2.02 7.11
N GLY A 135 -6.77 -1.97 6.57
CA GLY A 135 -7.43 -0.74 6.11
C GLY A 135 -7.97 -0.84 4.69
N SER A 136 -7.85 0.25 3.94
CA SER A 136 -8.40 0.38 2.58
C SER A 136 -7.32 0.53 1.49
N GLY A 137 -6.06 0.42 1.85
CA GLY A 137 -4.93 0.59 0.94
C GLY A 137 -4.70 -0.60 0.00
N THR A 138 -3.71 -0.46 -0.88
CA THR A 138 -3.34 -1.49 -1.86
C THR A 138 -1.91 -1.98 -1.63
N LEU A 139 -1.73 -3.31 -1.55
CA LEU A 139 -0.42 -3.94 -1.53
C LEU A 139 -0.26 -4.81 -2.78
N ASP A 140 0.80 -4.58 -3.55
CA ASP A 140 1.11 -5.36 -4.75
C ASP A 140 2.51 -5.99 -4.65
N VAL A 141 2.58 -7.30 -4.83
CA VAL A 141 3.83 -8.08 -4.93
C VAL A 141 3.97 -8.57 -6.36
N ALA A 142 4.85 -7.95 -7.14
CA ALA A 142 4.95 -8.20 -8.57
C ALA A 142 5.48 -9.61 -8.87
N THR A 143 6.44 -10.11 -8.10
CA THR A 143 6.96 -11.48 -8.23
C THR A 143 7.24 -12.08 -6.86
N MET A 144 6.70 -13.28 -6.61
CA MET A 144 6.94 -14.02 -5.39
C MET A 144 7.45 -15.43 -5.70
N ARG A 145 8.54 -15.86 -5.05
CA ARG A 145 9.09 -17.21 -5.11
C ARG A 145 9.52 -17.63 -3.71
N VAL A 146 8.61 -18.23 -2.98
CA VAL A 146 8.82 -18.55 -1.55
C VAL A 146 8.39 -19.97 -1.22
N SER A 147 8.88 -20.51 -0.11
CA SER A 147 8.37 -21.77 0.41
C SER A 147 7.00 -21.58 1.07
N GLU A 148 6.82 -20.49 1.82
CA GLU A 148 5.59 -20.21 2.55
C GLU A 148 5.16 -18.76 2.32
N ALA A 149 3.92 -18.55 1.85
CA ALA A 149 3.32 -17.26 1.66
C ALA A 149 2.12 -17.09 2.61
N ASN A 150 2.17 -16.07 3.46
CA ASN A 150 1.07 -15.70 4.35
C ASN A 150 0.50 -14.35 3.89
N LEU A 151 -0.71 -14.36 3.32
CA LEU A 151 -1.36 -13.18 2.76
C LEU A 151 -2.60 -12.85 3.59
N SER A 152 -2.60 -11.71 4.27
CA SER A 152 -3.68 -11.30 5.17
C SER A 152 -4.27 -9.96 4.79
N MET A 153 -5.60 -9.89 4.76
CA MET A 153 -6.38 -8.69 4.51
C MET A 153 -7.36 -8.44 5.66
N ALA A 154 -7.22 -7.31 6.31
CA ALA A 154 -8.17 -6.84 7.32
C ALA A 154 -8.73 -5.47 6.92
N GLY A 155 -10.01 -5.39 6.56
CA GLY A 155 -10.67 -4.16 6.09
C GLY A 155 -11.26 -4.30 4.70
N SER A 156 -11.12 -3.25 3.87
CA SER A 156 -11.73 -3.14 2.53
C SER A 156 -10.73 -2.94 1.40
N GLY A 157 -9.45 -3.04 1.70
CA GLY A 157 -8.36 -2.85 0.75
C GLY A 157 -8.16 -3.97 -0.25
N SER A 158 -7.03 -3.96 -0.95
CA SER A 158 -6.67 -4.99 -1.93
C SER A 158 -5.23 -5.46 -1.75
N LEU A 159 -5.01 -6.77 -1.77
CA LEU A 159 -3.70 -7.40 -1.81
C LEU A 159 -3.57 -8.18 -3.11
N THR A 160 -2.58 -7.85 -3.94
CA THR A 160 -2.30 -8.58 -5.17
C THR A 160 -0.93 -9.25 -5.07
N ALA A 161 -0.83 -10.50 -5.48
CA ALA A 161 0.45 -11.22 -5.54
C ALA A 161 0.50 -12.10 -6.79
N ARG A 162 1.74 -12.28 -7.33
CA ARG A 162 2.02 -13.15 -8.49
C ARG A 162 3.26 -13.98 -8.24
N GLY A 163 3.30 -15.21 -8.76
CA GLY A 163 4.47 -16.07 -8.66
C GLY A 163 4.18 -17.48 -8.14
N SER A 164 4.99 -17.96 -7.19
CA SER A 164 4.83 -19.33 -6.67
C SER A 164 5.17 -19.45 -5.18
N ALA A 165 4.48 -20.38 -4.52
CA ALA A 165 4.77 -20.79 -3.16
C ALA A 165 4.64 -22.32 -3.02
N THR A 166 5.35 -22.94 -2.09
CA THR A 166 5.06 -24.35 -1.78
C THR A 166 3.74 -24.44 -0.98
N ARG A 167 3.58 -23.55 0.00
CA ARG A 167 2.36 -23.40 0.79
C ARG A 167 1.89 -21.94 0.75
N ALA A 168 0.60 -21.72 0.57
CA ALA A 168 -0.01 -20.39 0.62
C ALA A 168 -1.19 -20.36 1.59
N ASP A 169 -1.12 -19.47 2.58
CA ASP A 169 -2.20 -19.26 3.55
C ASP A 169 -2.79 -17.86 3.32
N LEU A 170 -4.07 -17.80 2.97
CA LEU A 170 -4.81 -16.57 2.69
C LEU A 170 -5.86 -16.33 3.77
N SER A 171 -5.89 -15.13 4.33
CA SER A 171 -6.88 -14.75 5.35
C SER A 171 -7.53 -13.42 5.00
N VAL A 172 -8.84 -13.38 4.91
CA VAL A 172 -9.62 -12.15 4.67
C VAL A 172 -10.57 -11.92 5.84
N ALA A 173 -10.43 -10.79 6.50
CA ALA A 173 -11.34 -10.31 7.53
C ALA A 173 -11.95 -8.97 7.09
N GLY A 174 -13.25 -8.96 6.76
CA GLY A 174 -13.95 -7.79 6.25
C GLY A 174 -14.45 -7.94 4.82
N SER A 175 -14.33 -6.89 4.02
CA SER A 175 -14.82 -6.83 2.63
C SER A 175 -13.71 -6.67 1.58
N GLY A 176 -12.47 -6.72 1.99
CA GLY A 176 -11.32 -6.57 1.11
C GLY A 176 -11.04 -7.81 0.24
N ASN A 177 -10.07 -7.68 -0.67
CA ASN A 177 -9.80 -8.71 -1.67
C ASN A 177 -8.34 -9.15 -1.65
N ILE A 178 -8.09 -10.46 -1.70
CA ILE A 178 -6.78 -11.06 -2.00
C ILE A 178 -6.80 -11.62 -3.42
N LYS A 179 -6.09 -10.98 -4.34
CA LYS A 179 -5.97 -11.35 -5.75
C LYS A 179 -4.67 -12.11 -5.98
N ALA A 180 -4.64 -13.38 -5.64
CA ALA A 180 -3.49 -14.26 -5.79
C ALA A 180 -3.71 -15.37 -6.84
N ARG A 181 -4.60 -15.17 -7.81
CA ARG A 181 -4.85 -16.14 -8.89
C ARG A 181 -3.59 -16.46 -9.70
N ALA A 182 -2.70 -15.48 -9.83
CA ALA A 182 -1.39 -15.65 -10.47
C ALA A 182 -0.30 -16.21 -9.54
N VAL A 183 -0.66 -16.64 -8.33
CA VAL A 183 0.23 -17.40 -7.43
C VAL A 183 -0.11 -18.88 -7.55
N THR A 184 0.85 -19.68 -8.00
CA THR A 184 0.71 -21.14 -8.02
C THR A 184 1.29 -21.71 -6.73
N SER A 185 0.47 -22.43 -5.98
CA SER A 185 0.89 -23.15 -4.76
C SER A 185 0.74 -24.66 -4.90
N ARG A 186 1.46 -25.42 -4.09
CA ARG A 186 1.25 -26.86 -3.97
C ARG A 186 0.05 -27.13 -3.06
N THR A 187 0.08 -26.55 -1.87
CA THR A 187 -0.99 -26.64 -0.88
C THR A 187 -1.43 -25.24 -0.46
N ALA A 188 -2.68 -25.07 -0.05
CA ALA A 188 -3.16 -23.80 0.46
C ALA A 188 -4.20 -23.94 1.57
N ALA A 189 -4.33 -22.89 2.37
CA ALA A 189 -5.46 -22.68 3.26
C ALA A 189 -6.06 -21.29 2.96
N VAL A 190 -7.38 -21.21 2.91
CA VAL A 190 -8.11 -19.96 2.66
C VAL A 190 -9.15 -19.78 3.74
N ALA A 191 -9.06 -18.71 4.49
CA ALA A 191 -10.01 -18.33 5.52
C ALA A 191 -10.65 -16.98 5.20
N ILE A 192 -11.98 -16.92 5.15
CA ILE A 192 -12.73 -15.68 4.91
C ILE A 192 -13.73 -15.48 6.04
N ALA A 193 -13.62 -14.34 6.71
CA ALA A 193 -14.59 -13.86 7.70
C ALA A 193 -15.16 -12.52 7.23
N GLY A 194 -16.39 -12.52 6.70
CA GLY A 194 -17.05 -11.34 6.15
C GLY A 194 -17.55 -11.52 4.73
N SER A 195 -17.38 -10.50 3.88
CA SER A 195 -17.91 -10.46 2.50
C SER A 195 -16.79 -10.28 1.44
N GLY A 196 -15.55 -10.42 1.84
CA GLY A 196 -14.41 -10.25 0.94
C GLY A 196 -14.19 -11.44 0.00
N THR A 197 -13.19 -11.32 -0.88
CA THR A 197 -12.87 -12.34 -1.88
C THR A 197 -11.42 -12.78 -1.75
N ALA A 198 -11.15 -14.08 -1.89
CA ALA A 198 -9.81 -14.64 -1.99
C ALA A 198 -9.69 -15.51 -3.25
N GLU A 199 -8.69 -15.21 -4.09
CA GLU A 199 -8.39 -15.95 -5.31
C GLU A 199 -6.98 -16.56 -5.23
N LEU A 200 -6.84 -17.83 -5.65
CA LEU A 200 -5.56 -18.53 -5.64
C LEU A 200 -5.56 -19.67 -6.67
N THR A 201 -4.36 -20.06 -7.14
CA THR A 201 -4.15 -21.29 -7.91
C THR A 201 -3.42 -22.32 -7.06
N ALA A 202 -4.01 -23.53 -6.90
CA ALA A 202 -3.42 -24.62 -6.14
C ALA A 202 -3.44 -25.94 -6.91
N GLN A 203 -2.45 -26.82 -6.63
CA GLN A 203 -2.22 -28.01 -7.42
C GLN A 203 -2.54 -29.33 -6.69
N GLN A 204 -2.49 -29.39 -5.37
CA GLN A 204 -2.67 -30.63 -4.60
C GLN A 204 -3.88 -30.57 -3.65
N THR A 205 -3.81 -29.73 -2.62
CA THR A 205 -4.88 -29.63 -1.61
C THR A 205 -5.14 -28.19 -1.22
N VAL A 206 -6.40 -27.87 -0.97
CA VAL A 206 -6.83 -26.58 -0.42
C VAL A 206 -7.91 -26.81 0.64
N ASP A 207 -7.69 -26.23 1.81
CA ASP A 207 -8.70 -26.14 2.86
C ASP A 207 -9.33 -24.74 2.81
N VAL A 208 -10.63 -24.66 2.58
CA VAL A 208 -11.39 -23.40 2.48
C VAL A 208 -12.37 -23.30 3.64
N SER A 209 -12.25 -22.23 4.42
CA SER A 209 -13.19 -21.88 5.49
C SER A 209 -13.82 -20.53 5.24
N ILE A 210 -15.15 -20.45 5.16
CA ILE A 210 -15.88 -19.20 4.93
C ILE A 210 -16.92 -19.02 6.03
N VAL A 211 -16.84 -17.87 6.71
CA VAL A 211 -17.85 -17.41 7.66
C VAL A 211 -18.40 -16.07 7.16
N GLY A 212 -19.64 -16.06 6.69
CA GLY A 212 -20.30 -14.88 6.12
C GLY A 212 -20.73 -15.06 4.67
N SER A 213 -20.56 -14.02 3.86
CA SER A 213 -21.02 -13.95 2.47
C SER A 213 -19.87 -13.83 1.44
N GLY A 214 -18.64 -14.02 1.87
CA GLY A 214 -17.47 -13.89 1.01
C GLY A 214 -17.29 -15.02 0.00
N ASP A 215 -16.43 -14.82 -1.00
CA ASP A 215 -16.18 -15.75 -2.08
C ASP A 215 -14.72 -16.22 -2.13
N ALA A 216 -14.51 -17.53 -2.23
CA ALA A 216 -13.20 -18.13 -2.52
C ALA A 216 -13.20 -18.71 -3.94
N VAL A 217 -12.20 -18.33 -4.75
CA VAL A 217 -12.01 -18.82 -6.12
C VAL A 217 -10.67 -19.53 -6.21
N ILE A 218 -10.72 -20.85 -6.31
CA ILE A 218 -9.54 -21.71 -6.39
C ILE A 218 -9.43 -22.28 -7.79
N SER A 219 -8.35 -21.91 -8.48
CA SER A 219 -8.01 -22.46 -9.79
C SER A 219 -6.99 -23.59 -9.65
N GLY A 220 -6.87 -24.43 -10.68
CA GLY A 220 -5.91 -25.54 -10.73
C GLY A 220 -6.54 -26.89 -10.46
N ARG A 221 -5.72 -27.86 -10.00
CA ARG A 221 -6.15 -29.29 -9.89
C ARG A 221 -6.31 -29.73 -8.44
N ALA A 222 -6.29 -28.80 -7.49
CA ALA A 222 -6.31 -29.14 -6.08
C ALA A 222 -7.62 -29.83 -5.65
N ARG A 223 -7.50 -30.74 -4.70
CA ARG A 223 -8.66 -31.25 -3.95
C ARG A 223 -9.06 -30.17 -2.94
N CYS A 224 -10.29 -29.71 -3.03
CA CYS A 224 -10.82 -28.73 -2.10
C CYS A 224 -11.61 -29.40 -0.99
N GLN A 225 -11.29 -29.04 0.25
CA GLN A 225 -12.14 -29.29 1.40
C GLN A 225 -12.77 -27.97 1.81
N VAL A 226 -14.10 -27.89 1.84
CA VAL A 226 -14.81 -26.64 2.05
C VAL A 226 -15.70 -26.74 3.28
N THR A 227 -15.47 -25.84 4.22
CA THR A 227 -16.33 -25.60 5.39
C THR A 227 -16.91 -24.19 5.29
N ARG A 228 -18.23 -24.04 5.38
CA ARG A 228 -18.86 -22.72 5.31
C ARG A 228 -20.02 -22.55 6.27
N ILE A 229 -20.13 -21.32 6.78
CA ILE A 229 -21.24 -20.85 7.60
C ILE A 229 -21.70 -19.52 7.01
N GLY A 230 -22.92 -19.48 6.47
CA GLY A 230 -23.48 -18.29 5.80
C GLY A 230 -23.74 -18.50 4.30
N SER A 231 -23.85 -17.41 3.55
CA SER A 231 -24.21 -17.39 2.12
C SER A 231 -23.00 -17.36 1.17
N GLY A 232 -21.81 -17.38 1.70
CA GLY A 232 -20.56 -17.33 0.92
C GLY A 232 -20.40 -18.52 -0.02
N ARG A 233 -19.54 -18.41 -1.03
CA ARG A 233 -19.32 -19.43 -2.07
C ARG A 233 -17.85 -19.81 -2.18
N ALA A 234 -17.59 -21.09 -2.33
CA ALA A 234 -16.28 -21.59 -2.74
C ALA A 234 -16.42 -22.22 -4.14
N ARG A 235 -15.64 -21.72 -5.09
CA ARG A 235 -15.51 -22.27 -6.44
C ARG A 235 -14.14 -22.90 -6.55
N CYS A 236 -14.09 -24.21 -6.71
CA CYS A 236 -12.88 -24.97 -6.89
C CYS A 236 -12.78 -25.46 -8.34
N ASN A 237 -11.56 -25.52 -8.88
CA ASN A 237 -11.27 -25.89 -10.25
C ASN A 237 -11.86 -24.90 -11.29
N ALA A 238 -11.86 -23.60 -10.96
CA ALA A 238 -12.33 -22.50 -11.80
C ALA A 238 -11.26 -22.02 -12.81
#